data_e63df023a3786b4008017410057f46e0
#
_entry.id   e63df023a3786b4008017410057f46e0
#
_cell.length_a   1.000
_cell.length_b   1.000
_cell.length_c   1.000
_cell.angle_alpha   90.00
_cell.angle_beta   90.00
_cell.angle_gamma   90.00
#
_symmetry.space_group_name_H-M   'P 1'
#
loop_
_entity.id
_entity.type
_entity.pdbx_description
1 polymer ?
#
loop_
_entity_poly.entity_id
_entity_poly.type
_entity_poly.pdbx_seq_one_letter_code
_entity_poly.pdbx_strand_id
1 'polypeptide(L)'
;VIEGMASLIESRDGNTGDHVKNVSKYVSIIAQEMLHMHLYSNIVTPKYVDIITKVSPLHDVGKIKISDVILNKPGKFTPEEYEIMKNHAAYGGMIVEDILGKNATPEMKQIAKDVAYYHHEKWDGSGYPEGRAGVDIPLAARIMAVADVFDALVSKRVYKEAFEFDKAFDIIREEAGKHFDAEIVRVFLKKKDVIIKELKSQTEQ
;
A
#
# COMPACT_ATOMS: atom_id res chain seq x y z
N VAL A 1 6.17 1.94 -17.25
CA VAL A 1 7.45 1.38 -16.78
C VAL A 1 7.33 0.96 -15.31
N ILE A 2 6.95 1.87 -14.41
CA ILE A 2 6.83 1.58 -12.96
C ILE A 2 5.90 0.41 -12.69
N GLU A 3 4.67 0.44 -13.22
CA GLU A 3 3.70 -0.66 -13.03
C GLU A 3 4.21 -2.00 -13.56
N GLY A 4 4.86 -2.00 -14.71
CA GLY A 4 5.42 -3.22 -15.30
C GLY A 4 6.51 -3.84 -14.43
N MET A 5 7.40 -3.03 -13.86
CA MET A 5 8.41 -3.49 -12.92
C MET A 5 7.79 -4.02 -11.63
N ALA A 6 6.84 -3.29 -11.06
CA ALA A 6 6.13 -3.71 -9.85
C ALA A 6 5.39 -5.04 -10.08
N SER A 7 4.69 -5.19 -11.20
CA SER A 7 3.99 -6.42 -11.56
C SER A 7 4.94 -7.62 -11.74
N LEU A 8 6.13 -7.40 -12.32
CA LEU A 8 7.14 -8.47 -12.45
C LEU A 8 7.66 -8.93 -11.08
N ILE A 9 7.85 -8.01 -10.14
CA ILE A 9 8.30 -8.35 -8.79
C ILE A 9 7.19 -9.10 -8.04
N GLU A 10 5.95 -8.61 -8.10
CA GLU A 10 4.78 -9.22 -7.47
C GLU A 10 4.45 -10.62 -8.03
N SER A 11 4.75 -10.89 -9.31
CA SER A 11 4.52 -12.20 -9.90
C SER A 11 5.35 -13.31 -9.26
N ARG A 12 6.45 -12.96 -8.56
CA ARG A 12 7.29 -13.92 -7.83
C ARG A 12 6.65 -14.46 -6.57
N ASP A 13 5.74 -13.72 -5.92
CA ASP A 13 5.08 -14.15 -4.68
C ASP A 13 3.66 -14.71 -4.90
N GLY A 14 3.35 -15.08 -6.14
CA GLY A 14 2.06 -15.67 -6.52
C GLY A 14 0.90 -14.66 -6.57
N ASN A 15 1.17 -13.37 -6.43
CA ASN A 15 0.17 -12.35 -6.63
C ASN A 15 -0.12 -12.17 -8.12
N THR A 16 -1.39 -11.98 -8.44
CA THR A 16 -1.80 -11.59 -9.79
C THR A 16 -1.40 -10.12 -10.02
N GLY A 17 -1.06 -9.76 -11.25
CA GLY A 17 -0.74 -8.36 -11.61
C GLY A 17 -1.87 -7.35 -11.29
N ASP A 18 -3.02 -7.83 -10.86
CA ASP A 18 -4.17 -7.02 -10.48
C ASP A 18 -3.96 -6.28 -9.15
N HIS A 19 -3.20 -6.87 -8.20
CA HIS A 19 -2.88 -6.23 -6.92
C HIS A 19 -2.27 -4.84 -7.11
N VAL A 20 -1.23 -4.74 -7.92
CA VAL A 20 -0.53 -3.47 -8.20
C VAL A 20 -1.49 -2.40 -8.73
N LYS A 21 -2.35 -2.78 -9.68
CA LYS A 21 -3.35 -1.88 -10.27
C LYS A 21 -4.42 -1.48 -9.27
N ASN A 22 -4.93 -2.43 -8.51
CA ASN A 22 -5.99 -2.20 -7.53
C ASN A 22 -5.53 -1.25 -6.44
N VAL A 23 -4.37 -1.50 -5.85
CA VAL A 23 -3.80 -0.64 -4.81
C VAL A 23 -3.60 0.78 -5.32
N SER A 24 -3.08 0.95 -6.54
CA SER A 24 -2.92 2.27 -7.16
C SER A 24 -4.27 3.00 -7.33
N LYS A 25 -5.32 2.28 -7.71
CA LYS A 25 -6.69 2.84 -7.80
C LYS A 25 -7.21 3.29 -6.43
N TYR A 26 -7.05 2.46 -5.39
CA TYR A 26 -7.51 2.81 -4.04
C TYR A 26 -6.75 4.02 -3.49
N VAL A 27 -5.45 4.07 -3.67
CA VAL A 27 -4.63 5.22 -3.30
C VAL A 27 -5.11 6.47 -4.00
N SER A 28 -5.38 6.40 -5.30
CA SER A 28 -5.90 7.52 -6.09
C SER A 28 -7.26 7.99 -5.58
N ILE A 29 -8.19 7.08 -5.31
CA ILE A 29 -9.53 7.41 -4.79
C ILE A 29 -9.43 8.12 -3.44
N ILE A 30 -8.63 7.60 -2.52
CA ILE A 30 -8.42 8.19 -1.19
C ILE A 30 -7.80 9.58 -1.33
N ALA A 31 -6.71 9.71 -2.06
CA ALA A 31 -5.98 10.97 -2.19
C ALA A 31 -6.80 12.06 -2.91
N GLN A 32 -7.56 11.71 -3.94
CA GLN A 32 -8.47 12.62 -4.61
C GLN A 32 -9.58 13.12 -3.69
N GLU A 33 -10.16 12.27 -2.88
CA GLU A 33 -11.19 12.66 -1.92
C GLU A 33 -10.60 13.52 -0.81
N MET A 34 -9.39 13.23 -0.34
CA MET A 34 -8.68 14.11 0.60
C MET A 34 -8.46 15.50 0.01
N LEU A 35 -8.07 15.59 -1.25
CA LEU A 35 -7.93 16.85 -1.98
C LEU A 35 -9.26 17.61 -2.05
N HIS A 36 -10.33 16.92 -2.42
CA HIS A 36 -11.69 17.48 -2.48
C HIS A 36 -12.17 18.00 -1.13
N MET A 37 -11.87 17.30 -0.06
CA MET A 37 -12.21 17.66 1.31
C MET A 37 -11.28 18.69 1.94
N HIS A 38 -10.27 19.16 1.24
CA HIS A 38 -9.23 20.07 1.74
C HIS A 38 -8.49 19.55 2.99
N LEU A 39 -8.33 18.24 3.11
CA LEU A 39 -7.58 17.62 4.19
C LEU A 39 -6.08 17.69 3.91
N TYR A 40 -5.31 18.07 4.94
CA TYR A 40 -3.85 18.23 4.80
C TYR A 40 -3.46 19.08 3.58
N SER A 41 -4.15 20.21 3.36
CA SER A 41 -4.05 21.04 2.14
C SER A 41 -2.65 21.62 1.89
N ASN A 42 -1.79 21.67 2.90
CA ASN A 42 -0.38 21.99 2.76
C ASN A 42 0.47 20.86 2.16
N ILE A 43 -0.04 19.64 2.09
CA ILE A 43 0.63 18.45 1.54
C ILE A 43 -0.14 17.93 0.32
N VAL A 44 -1.44 17.70 0.48
CA VAL A 44 -2.30 17.10 -0.54
C VAL A 44 -2.70 18.16 -1.57
N THR A 45 -1.88 18.26 -2.60
CA THR A 45 -2.11 19.08 -3.80
C THR A 45 -2.46 18.18 -4.98
N PRO A 46 -2.96 18.73 -6.11
CA PRO A 46 -3.15 17.92 -7.34
C PRO A 46 -1.88 17.22 -7.79
N LYS A 47 -0.74 17.86 -7.65
CA LYS A 47 0.58 17.25 -7.94
C LYS A 47 0.90 16.09 -7.01
N TYR A 48 0.63 16.24 -5.70
CA TYR A 48 0.81 15.17 -4.72
C TYR A 48 -0.04 13.95 -5.07
N VAL A 49 -1.31 14.15 -5.41
CA VAL A 49 -2.24 13.07 -5.82
C VAL A 49 -1.71 12.33 -7.04
N ASP A 50 -1.23 13.05 -8.04
CA ASP A 50 -0.63 12.45 -9.25
C ASP A 50 0.62 11.62 -8.90
N ILE A 51 1.51 12.16 -8.08
CA ILE A 51 2.75 11.48 -7.70
C ILE A 51 2.45 10.22 -6.87
N ILE A 52 1.66 10.33 -5.79
CA ILE A 52 1.40 9.17 -4.93
C ILE A 52 0.71 8.04 -5.70
N THR A 53 -0.19 8.37 -6.61
CA THR A 53 -0.83 7.38 -7.49
C THR A 53 0.20 6.66 -8.35
N LYS A 54 1.13 7.39 -8.95
CA LYS A 54 2.17 6.83 -9.82
C LYS A 54 3.19 5.96 -9.10
N VAL A 55 3.54 6.32 -7.86
CA VAL A 55 4.60 5.61 -7.11
C VAL A 55 4.07 4.52 -6.18
N SER A 56 2.77 4.49 -5.89
CA SER A 56 2.17 3.46 -5.04
C SER A 56 2.47 2.01 -5.48
N PRO A 57 2.60 1.69 -6.78
CA PRO A 57 3.06 0.38 -7.22
C PRO A 57 4.41 -0.07 -6.64
N LEU A 58 5.25 0.86 -6.23
CA LEU A 58 6.59 0.58 -5.72
C LEU A 58 6.63 0.19 -4.23
N HIS A 59 5.50 0.14 -3.54
CA HIS A 59 5.48 -0.16 -2.09
C HIS A 59 6.20 -1.47 -1.74
N ASP A 60 6.04 -2.50 -2.53
CA ASP A 60 6.59 -3.84 -2.32
C ASP A 60 7.84 -4.15 -3.17
N VAL A 61 8.43 -3.15 -3.81
CA VAL A 61 9.58 -3.35 -4.70
C VAL A 61 10.78 -4.00 -4.02
N GLY A 62 10.93 -3.81 -2.71
CA GLY A 62 11.98 -4.43 -1.91
C GLY A 62 11.91 -5.95 -1.82
N LYS A 63 10.79 -6.56 -2.17
CA LYS A 63 10.64 -8.02 -2.27
C LYS A 63 11.62 -8.65 -3.28
N ILE A 64 12.17 -7.86 -4.20
CA ILE A 64 13.20 -8.35 -5.13
C ILE A 64 14.44 -8.90 -4.41
N LYS A 65 14.71 -8.43 -3.19
CA LYS A 65 15.83 -8.89 -2.36
C LYS A 65 15.47 -10.02 -1.40
N ILE A 66 14.22 -10.45 -1.38
CA ILE A 66 13.78 -11.58 -0.55
C ILE A 66 13.90 -12.87 -1.35
N SER A 67 14.44 -13.92 -0.70
CA SER A 67 14.59 -15.23 -1.32
C SER A 67 13.24 -15.86 -1.66
N ASP A 68 13.16 -16.57 -2.80
CA ASP A 68 11.94 -17.26 -3.22
C ASP A 68 11.45 -18.30 -2.22
N VAL A 69 12.36 -18.93 -1.48
CA VAL A 69 12.02 -19.91 -0.44
C VAL A 69 11.15 -19.29 0.65
N ILE A 70 11.45 -18.05 1.06
CA ILE A 70 10.67 -17.30 2.05
C ILE A 70 9.45 -16.69 1.39
N LEU A 71 9.62 -16.01 0.26
CA LEU A 71 8.57 -15.31 -0.45
C LEU A 71 7.39 -16.22 -0.78
N ASN A 72 7.67 -17.47 -1.23
CA ASN A 72 6.68 -18.45 -1.68
C ASN A 72 6.42 -19.55 -0.66
N LYS A 73 6.83 -19.39 0.59
CA LYS A 73 6.63 -20.40 1.61
C LYS A 73 5.14 -20.72 1.79
N PRO A 74 4.72 -21.98 1.64
CA PRO A 74 3.37 -22.39 2.00
C PRO A 74 3.16 -22.33 3.52
N GLY A 75 2.06 -21.67 3.95
CA GLY A 75 1.70 -21.56 5.36
C GLY A 75 2.34 -20.35 6.06
N LYS A 76 2.43 -20.43 7.38
CA LYS A 76 2.91 -19.32 8.22
C LYS A 76 4.43 -19.27 8.25
N PHE A 77 4.97 -18.05 8.31
CA PHE A 77 6.39 -17.84 8.59
C PHE A 77 6.75 -18.23 10.03
N THR A 78 7.96 -18.76 10.22
CA THR A 78 8.58 -18.78 11.54
C THR A 78 8.90 -17.34 11.98
N PRO A 79 9.17 -17.08 13.29
CA PRO A 79 9.61 -15.76 13.73
C PRO A 79 10.83 -15.23 12.97
N GLU A 80 11.81 -16.11 12.70
CA GLU A 80 13.03 -15.75 11.96
C GLU A 80 12.75 -15.42 10.49
N GLU A 81 11.89 -16.21 9.84
CA GLU A 81 11.46 -15.95 8.46
C GLU A 81 10.65 -14.66 8.34
N TYR A 82 9.81 -14.36 9.34
CA TYR A 82 9.06 -13.12 9.39
C TYR A 82 9.99 -11.91 9.51
N GLU A 83 11.05 -11.99 10.34
CA GLU A 83 12.07 -10.94 10.43
C GLU A 83 12.76 -10.70 9.07
N ILE A 84 13.07 -11.78 8.32
CA ILE A 84 13.63 -11.64 6.98
C ILE A 84 12.63 -10.99 6.03
N MET A 85 11.35 -11.40 6.07
CA MET A 85 10.31 -10.85 5.20
C MET A 85 10.07 -9.36 5.47
N LYS A 86 10.12 -8.89 6.71
CA LYS A 86 10.00 -7.49 7.07
C LYS A 86 11.04 -6.58 6.42
N ASN A 87 12.21 -7.12 6.08
CA ASN A 87 13.27 -6.34 5.44
C ASN A 87 12.90 -5.81 4.05
N HIS A 88 11.85 -6.33 3.41
CA HIS A 88 11.44 -5.78 2.10
C HIS A 88 11.09 -4.29 2.17
N ALA A 89 10.56 -3.80 3.29
CA ALA A 89 10.27 -2.38 3.47
C ALA A 89 11.57 -1.54 3.45
N ALA A 90 12.58 -1.93 4.23
CA ALA A 90 13.87 -1.24 4.23
C ALA A 90 14.58 -1.34 2.88
N TYR A 91 14.57 -2.51 2.25
CA TYR A 91 15.13 -2.70 0.90
C TYR A 91 14.40 -1.85 -0.13
N GLY A 92 13.08 -1.75 -0.06
CA GLY A 92 12.28 -0.89 -0.93
C GLY A 92 12.71 0.57 -0.82
N GLY A 93 12.81 1.10 0.40
CA GLY A 93 13.27 2.46 0.65
C GLY A 93 14.67 2.76 0.10
N MET A 94 15.55 1.75 0.05
CA MET A 94 16.91 1.89 -0.50
C MET A 94 16.94 1.94 -2.03
N ILE A 95 16.08 1.19 -2.71
CA ILE A 95 16.18 0.97 -4.17
C ILE A 95 15.23 1.83 -5.00
N VAL A 96 14.21 2.45 -4.39
CA VAL A 96 13.21 3.23 -5.17
C VAL A 96 13.82 4.41 -5.91
N GLU A 97 14.83 5.07 -5.35
CA GLU A 97 15.48 6.21 -6.00
C GLU A 97 16.21 5.79 -7.29
N ASP A 98 16.86 4.63 -7.25
CA ASP A 98 17.55 4.07 -8.42
C ASP A 98 16.54 3.67 -9.50
N ILE A 99 15.40 3.08 -9.12
CA ILE A 99 14.32 2.70 -10.03
C ILE A 99 13.73 3.93 -10.73
N LEU A 100 13.48 5.00 -9.98
CA LEU A 100 12.92 6.24 -10.53
C LEU A 100 13.92 6.99 -11.42
N GLY A 101 15.21 6.79 -11.18
CA GLY A 101 16.27 7.38 -11.99
C GLY A 101 16.47 8.89 -11.79
N LYS A 102 17.35 9.46 -12.62
CA LYS A 102 17.79 10.85 -12.48
C LYS A 102 16.71 11.89 -12.85
N ASN A 103 15.72 11.49 -13.65
CA ASN A 103 14.68 12.42 -14.14
C ASN A 103 13.51 12.60 -13.16
N ALA A 104 13.44 11.80 -12.09
CA ALA A 104 12.42 11.97 -11.07
C ALA A 104 12.75 13.17 -10.18
N THR A 105 11.72 13.94 -9.81
CA THR A 105 11.87 15.07 -8.89
C THR A 105 12.21 14.59 -7.47
N PRO A 106 12.88 15.42 -6.65
CA PRO A 106 13.12 15.10 -5.24
C PRO A 106 11.84 14.75 -4.49
N GLU A 107 10.74 15.46 -4.76
CA GLU A 107 9.42 15.18 -4.18
C GLU A 107 8.91 13.79 -4.55
N MET A 108 9.01 13.40 -5.82
CA MET A 108 8.60 12.06 -6.28
C MET A 108 9.43 10.96 -5.60
N LYS A 109 10.73 11.15 -5.51
CA LYS A 109 11.63 10.21 -4.82
C LYS A 109 11.28 10.07 -3.34
N GLN A 110 11.01 11.19 -2.67
CA GLN A 110 10.65 11.16 -1.24
C GLN A 110 9.33 10.44 -1.02
N ILE A 111 8.29 10.73 -1.79
CA ILE A 111 6.98 10.07 -1.67
C ILE A 111 7.11 8.57 -1.97
N ALA A 112 7.87 8.18 -2.99
CA ALA A 112 8.12 6.78 -3.28
C ALA A 112 8.84 6.05 -2.16
N LYS A 113 9.85 6.71 -1.56
CA LYS A 113 10.57 6.18 -0.40
C LYS A 113 9.66 6.03 0.81
N ASP A 114 8.83 7.02 1.10
CA ASP A 114 7.87 6.99 2.20
C ASP A 114 6.88 5.82 2.04
N VAL A 115 6.35 5.63 0.84
CA VAL A 115 5.46 4.51 0.51
C VAL A 115 6.17 3.17 0.70
N ALA A 116 7.35 2.98 0.12
CA ALA A 116 8.05 1.70 0.18
C ALA A 116 8.55 1.34 1.57
N TYR A 117 9.10 2.31 2.29
CA TYR A 117 9.75 2.09 3.59
C TYR A 117 8.75 2.02 4.75
N TYR A 118 7.69 2.87 4.75
CA TYR A 118 6.82 3.07 5.92
C TYR A 118 5.42 2.48 5.78
N HIS A 119 5.04 1.82 4.69
CA HIS A 119 3.67 1.33 4.51
C HIS A 119 3.25 0.24 5.50
N HIS A 120 4.18 -0.40 6.19
CA HIS A 120 3.91 -1.36 7.28
C HIS A 120 4.01 -0.75 8.68
N GLU A 121 4.25 0.54 8.79
CA GLU A 121 4.08 1.22 10.07
C GLU A 121 2.59 1.27 10.43
N LYS A 122 2.30 1.18 11.73
CA LYS A 122 0.94 1.21 12.26
C LYS A 122 0.74 2.45 13.12
N TRP A 123 -0.45 3.00 13.07
CA TRP A 123 -0.80 4.22 13.80
C TRP A 123 -0.45 4.14 15.29
N ASP A 124 -0.62 2.97 15.90
CA ASP A 124 -0.32 2.72 17.32
C ASP A 124 1.17 2.48 17.64
N GLY A 125 2.04 2.52 16.64
CA GLY A 125 3.49 2.30 16.80
C GLY A 125 3.92 0.84 16.82
N SER A 126 3.02 -0.12 16.63
CA SER A 126 3.33 -1.56 16.65
C SER A 126 3.82 -2.11 15.32
N GLY A 127 3.98 -1.27 14.31
CA GLY A 127 4.44 -1.66 12.98
C GLY A 127 5.97 -1.72 12.84
N TYR A 128 6.42 -1.76 11.60
CA TYR A 128 7.84 -1.79 11.25
C TYR A 128 8.09 -0.94 9.99
N PRO A 129 9.35 -0.56 9.68
CA PRO A 129 10.63 -1.01 10.27
C PRO A 129 11.06 -0.23 11.52
N GLU A 130 10.51 0.96 11.80
CA GLU A 130 10.99 1.83 12.88
C GLU A 130 10.08 1.88 14.11
N GLY A 131 8.81 1.41 13.99
CA GLY A 131 7.83 1.54 15.05
C GLY A 131 7.33 2.97 15.25
N ARG A 132 7.26 3.76 14.18
CA ARG A 132 6.69 5.11 14.22
C ARG A 132 5.21 5.06 14.53
N ALA A 133 4.70 6.08 15.21
CA ALA A 133 3.30 6.18 15.61
C ALA A 133 2.67 7.49 15.13
N GLY A 134 1.37 7.46 14.89
CA GLY A 134 0.60 8.64 14.59
C GLY A 134 1.11 9.42 13.38
N VAL A 135 1.20 10.73 13.54
CA VAL A 135 1.63 11.65 12.47
C VAL A 135 3.14 11.61 12.16
N ASP A 136 3.93 10.88 12.96
CA ASP A 136 5.33 10.63 12.63
C ASP A 136 5.48 9.66 11.45
N ILE A 137 4.41 8.93 11.12
CA ILE A 137 4.33 8.15 9.89
C ILE A 137 4.02 9.10 8.73
N PRO A 138 4.82 9.10 7.65
CA PRO A 138 4.54 9.92 6.48
C PRO A 138 3.12 9.72 5.94
N LEU A 139 2.46 10.78 5.52
CA LEU A 139 1.08 10.73 5.04
C LEU A 139 0.89 9.72 3.90
N ALA A 140 1.84 9.67 2.96
CA ALA A 140 1.80 8.73 1.84
C ALA A 140 1.77 7.27 2.33
N ALA A 141 2.53 6.93 3.37
CA ALA A 141 2.54 5.60 3.96
C ALA A 141 1.23 5.27 4.69
N ARG A 142 0.62 6.26 5.36
CA ARG A 142 -0.68 6.09 6.02
C ARG A 142 -1.80 5.80 5.01
N ILE A 143 -1.79 6.48 3.87
CA ILE A 143 -2.71 6.22 2.76
C ILE A 143 -2.47 4.82 2.18
N MET A 144 -1.21 4.49 1.91
CA MET A 144 -0.82 3.21 1.34
C MET A 144 -1.23 2.02 2.22
N ALA A 145 -1.08 2.15 3.54
CA ALA A 145 -1.42 1.09 4.49
C ALA A 145 -2.90 0.66 4.38
N VAL A 146 -3.82 1.60 4.25
CA VAL A 146 -5.25 1.31 4.08
C VAL A 146 -5.51 0.58 2.76
N ALA A 147 -4.94 1.08 1.67
CA ALA A 147 -5.12 0.53 0.33
C ALA A 147 -4.58 -0.91 0.22
N ASP A 148 -3.39 -1.15 0.74
CA ASP A 148 -2.72 -2.44 0.69
C ASP A 148 -3.46 -3.51 1.52
N VAL A 149 -3.82 -3.19 2.76
CA VAL A 149 -4.57 -4.12 3.61
C VAL A 149 -5.96 -4.41 3.04
N PHE A 150 -6.65 -3.39 2.52
CA PHE A 150 -7.96 -3.60 1.90
C PHE A 150 -7.87 -4.54 0.70
N ASP A 151 -6.91 -4.34 -0.20
CA ASP A 151 -6.72 -5.25 -1.34
C ASP A 151 -6.41 -6.67 -0.87
N ALA A 152 -5.58 -6.83 0.16
CA ALA A 152 -5.29 -8.14 0.75
C ALA A 152 -6.52 -8.84 1.33
N LEU A 153 -7.52 -8.09 1.79
CA LEU A 153 -8.76 -8.65 2.33
C LEU A 153 -9.73 -9.09 1.24
N VAL A 154 -9.82 -8.35 0.12
CA VAL A 154 -10.79 -8.63 -0.95
C VAL A 154 -10.22 -9.50 -2.06
N SER A 155 -8.91 -9.64 -2.18
CA SER A 155 -8.26 -10.45 -3.21
C SER A 155 -8.01 -11.87 -2.74
N LYS A 156 -8.18 -12.86 -3.64
CA LYS A 156 -7.71 -14.22 -3.41
C LYS A 156 -6.18 -14.24 -3.46
N ARG A 157 -5.57 -14.72 -2.39
CA ARG A 157 -4.15 -15.04 -2.34
C ARG A 157 -3.99 -16.55 -2.15
N VAL A 158 -2.79 -17.08 -2.43
CA VAL A 158 -2.50 -18.53 -2.38
C VAL A 158 -3.00 -19.22 -1.10
N TYR A 159 -3.14 -18.49 0.02
CA TYR A 159 -3.53 -19.02 1.33
C TYR A 159 -4.74 -18.34 1.96
N LYS A 160 -5.44 -17.44 1.24
CA LYS A 160 -6.63 -16.76 1.77
C LYS A 160 -7.75 -16.74 0.74
N GLU A 161 -8.95 -17.11 1.19
CA GLU A 161 -10.17 -16.78 0.48
C GLU A 161 -10.37 -15.25 0.48
N ALA A 162 -10.89 -14.70 -0.60
CA ALA A 162 -11.29 -13.30 -0.63
C ALA A 162 -12.44 -13.08 0.37
N PHE A 163 -12.35 -12.01 1.17
CA PHE A 163 -13.45 -11.60 2.03
C PHE A 163 -14.58 -11.00 1.19
N GLU A 164 -15.80 -11.06 1.72
CA GLU A 164 -16.89 -10.25 1.20
C GLU A 164 -16.54 -8.76 1.38
N PHE A 165 -16.96 -7.91 0.42
CA PHE A 165 -16.56 -6.51 0.42
C PHE A 165 -17.00 -5.77 1.69
N ASP A 166 -18.23 -5.95 2.15
CA ASP A 166 -18.72 -5.32 3.38
C ASP A 166 -17.90 -5.70 4.62
N LYS A 167 -17.52 -6.97 4.71
CA LYS A 167 -16.68 -7.46 5.80
C LYS A 167 -15.28 -6.83 5.77
N ALA A 168 -14.69 -6.65 4.59
CA ALA A 168 -13.41 -5.98 4.44
C ALA A 168 -13.47 -4.52 4.89
N PHE A 169 -14.53 -3.79 4.53
CA PHE A 169 -14.76 -2.41 5.02
C PHE A 169 -14.95 -2.37 6.54
N ASP A 170 -15.66 -3.32 7.12
CA ASP A 170 -15.84 -3.40 8.57
C ASP A 170 -14.52 -3.63 9.30
N ILE A 171 -13.65 -4.50 8.79
CA ILE A 171 -12.31 -4.72 9.34
C ILE A 171 -11.48 -3.44 9.31
N ILE A 172 -11.48 -2.71 8.20
CA ILE A 172 -10.76 -1.43 8.09
C ILE A 172 -11.33 -0.42 9.10
N ARG A 173 -12.65 -0.34 9.26
CA ARG A 173 -13.31 0.54 10.23
C ARG A 173 -12.89 0.23 11.66
N GLU A 174 -12.87 -1.03 12.04
CA GLU A 174 -12.50 -1.48 13.40
C GLU A 174 -11.05 -1.18 13.75
N GLU A 175 -10.17 -1.11 12.76
CA GLU A 175 -8.74 -0.83 12.91
C GLU A 175 -8.40 0.68 12.89
N ALA A 176 -9.40 1.56 12.74
CA ALA A 176 -9.21 3.01 12.82
C ALA A 176 -8.65 3.42 14.19
N GLY A 177 -7.57 4.19 14.18
CA GLY A 177 -6.87 4.61 15.40
C GLY A 177 -5.95 3.53 16.02
N LYS A 178 -5.88 2.36 15.43
CA LYS A 178 -5.00 1.24 15.83
C LYS A 178 -3.95 0.98 14.75
N HIS A 179 -4.30 0.21 13.73
CA HIS A 179 -3.46 0.01 12.55
C HIS A 179 -3.42 1.28 11.69
N PHE A 180 -4.55 1.92 11.48
CA PHE A 180 -4.73 3.01 10.53
C PHE A 180 -5.02 4.36 11.18
N ASP A 181 -4.61 5.42 10.48
CA ASP A 181 -5.06 6.78 10.74
C ASP A 181 -6.60 6.84 10.58
N ALA A 182 -7.30 7.19 11.65
CA ALA A 182 -8.76 7.24 11.67
C ALA A 182 -9.33 8.25 10.64
N GLU A 183 -8.62 9.34 10.38
CA GLU A 183 -9.03 10.33 9.38
C GLU A 183 -9.00 9.76 7.96
N ILE A 184 -7.97 8.98 7.63
CA ILE A 184 -7.86 8.30 6.32
C ILE A 184 -8.92 7.21 6.21
N VAL A 185 -9.18 6.45 7.26
CA VAL A 185 -10.28 5.47 7.28
C VAL A 185 -11.62 6.14 7.01
N ARG A 186 -11.88 7.30 7.62
CA ARG A 186 -13.12 8.08 7.37
C ARG A 186 -13.28 8.44 5.90
N VAL A 187 -12.21 8.93 5.27
CA VAL A 187 -12.20 9.25 3.82
C VAL A 187 -12.45 8.00 2.98
N PHE A 188 -11.78 6.90 3.30
CA PHE A 188 -11.92 5.62 2.60
C PHE A 188 -13.35 5.08 2.67
N LEU A 189 -13.97 5.08 3.84
CA LEU A 189 -15.36 4.64 4.03
C LEU A 189 -16.37 5.53 3.30
N LYS A 190 -16.11 6.82 3.19
CA LYS A 190 -16.93 7.74 2.40
C LYS A 190 -16.96 7.36 0.92
N LYS A 191 -15.91 6.75 0.41
CA LYS A 191 -15.80 6.30 -1.00
C LYS A 191 -16.14 4.83 -1.21
N LYS A 192 -16.78 4.18 -0.23
CA LYS A 192 -17.14 2.75 -0.28
C LYS A 192 -17.86 2.37 -1.57
N ASP A 193 -18.91 3.13 -1.95
CA ASP A 193 -19.70 2.78 -3.13
C ASP A 193 -18.90 2.87 -4.44
N VAL A 194 -18.01 3.86 -4.55
CA VAL A 194 -17.10 4.01 -5.69
C VAL A 194 -16.13 2.84 -5.77
N ILE A 195 -15.57 2.43 -4.65
CA ILE A 195 -14.61 1.31 -4.56
C ILE A 195 -15.29 -0.01 -4.91
N ILE A 196 -16.49 -0.26 -4.40
CA ILE A 196 -17.27 -1.48 -4.73
C ILE A 196 -17.59 -1.52 -6.22
N LYS A 197 -17.97 -0.40 -6.82
CA LYS A 197 -18.24 -0.32 -8.26
C LYS A 197 -17.00 -0.70 -9.08
N GLU A 198 -15.81 -0.20 -8.70
CA GLU A 198 -14.55 -0.55 -9.35
C GLU A 198 -14.24 -2.06 -9.23
N LEU A 199 -14.44 -2.65 -8.05
CA LEU A 199 -14.25 -4.08 -7.81
C LEU A 199 -15.17 -4.94 -8.66
N LYS A 200 -16.47 -4.58 -8.79
CA LYS A 200 -17.45 -5.32 -9.59
C LYS A 200 -17.16 -5.25 -11.08
N SER A 201 -16.67 -4.11 -11.59
CA SER A 201 -16.33 -3.96 -13.01
C SER A 201 -15.19 -4.88 -13.46
N GLN A 202 -14.34 -5.32 -12.55
CA GLN A 202 -13.23 -6.24 -12.82
C GLN A 202 -13.65 -7.70 -12.90
N THR A 203 -14.74 -8.08 -12.25
CA THR A 203 -15.25 -9.45 -12.24
C THR A 203 -16.09 -9.80 -13.48
N GLU A 204 -16.46 -8.80 -14.28
CA GLU A 204 -17.25 -8.97 -15.51
C GLU A 204 -16.41 -9.07 -16.79
N GLN A 205 -15.09 -9.02 -16.68
CA GLN A 205 -14.11 -9.20 -17.77
C GLN A 205 -13.42 -10.57 -17.67
#